data_95b2ac55f9982a7190247ef3f36a8d57
#
_entry.id   95b2ac55f9982a7190247ef3f36a8d57
#
_cell.length_a   1.000
_cell.length_b   1.000
_cell.length_c   1.000
_cell.angle_alpha   90.00
_cell.angle_beta   90.00
_cell.angle_gamma   90.00
#
_symmetry.space_group_name_H-M   'P 1'
#
loop_
_entity.id
_entity.type
_entity.pdbx_description
1 polymer ?
#
loop_
_entity_poly.entity_id
_entity_poly.type
_entity_poly.pdbx_seq_one_letter_code
_entity_poly.pdbx_strand_id
1 'polypeptide(L)'
;VCSSDLYISERFVDVGALVGPGVNSKLAAVVKSDTVLVDFKMTALDYLRAERRNIKFGEQDTSRSWQPTVTVTLADDSEYPVKGIVDFADPIVDPQTGTFGVRAELSNPNQKLLPGQFTKVKLLLDVRERAIVVPRKAISIEKGGAFIYVVRRDNVAEKRFVQTGPEIGNNIVIERGLGENEQVVIEGYHKLVPGMLVQPIQAGDDKAIEALRAEEEEE
;
A
#
# COMPACT_ATOMS: atom_id res chain seq x y z
N VAL A 1 14.53 26.29 -28.77
CA VAL A 1 15.40 25.42 -27.96
C VAL A 1 14.81 24.04 -28.03
N CYS A 2 15.35 23.17 -28.89
CA CYS A 2 15.05 21.74 -28.82
C CYS A 2 15.81 21.18 -27.62
N SER A 3 15.18 21.10 -26.47
CA SER A 3 15.63 20.25 -25.39
C SER A 3 15.25 18.82 -25.77
N SER A 4 16.15 18.10 -26.40
CA SER A 4 15.95 16.68 -26.68
C SER A 4 16.56 15.90 -25.52
N ASP A 5 15.71 15.45 -24.61
CA ASP A 5 16.07 14.54 -23.51
C ASP A 5 16.28 13.11 -24.03
N LEU A 6 16.91 13.02 -25.18
CA LEU A 6 17.19 11.80 -25.93
C LEU A 6 18.65 11.39 -25.74
N TYR A 7 18.85 10.15 -25.33
CA TYR A 7 20.16 9.54 -25.14
C TYR A 7 20.40 8.49 -26.23
N ILE A 8 21.58 8.55 -26.79
CA ILE A 8 22.02 7.54 -27.77
C ILE A 8 22.70 6.41 -27.01
N SER A 9 22.23 5.19 -27.19
CA SER A 9 22.86 3.99 -26.64
C SER A 9 24.15 3.64 -27.39
N GLU A 10 24.69 2.46 -27.17
CA GLU A 10 25.87 1.99 -27.84
C GLU A 10 25.70 1.99 -29.38
N ARG A 11 26.81 2.16 -30.07
CA ARG A 11 26.90 2.07 -31.51
C ARG A 11 27.00 0.60 -31.94
N PHE A 12 26.12 0.15 -32.82
CA PHE A 12 26.07 -1.22 -33.31
C PHE A 12 26.89 -1.44 -34.62
N VAL A 13 27.31 -0.35 -35.30
CA VAL A 13 27.97 -0.41 -36.59
C VAL A 13 29.17 0.52 -36.58
N ASP A 14 30.31 0.05 -37.07
CA ASP A 14 31.54 0.81 -37.20
C ASP A 14 31.59 1.69 -38.45
N VAL A 15 32.48 2.70 -38.41
CA VAL A 15 32.72 3.57 -39.55
C VAL A 15 33.33 2.75 -40.73
N GLY A 16 32.70 2.86 -41.88
CA GLY A 16 33.09 2.09 -43.08
C GLY A 16 32.28 0.82 -43.29
N ALA A 17 31.42 0.42 -42.38
CA ALA A 17 30.53 -0.70 -42.60
C ALA A 17 29.41 -0.37 -43.58
N LEU A 18 29.05 -1.32 -44.42
CA LEU A 18 27.93 -1.18 -45.34
C LEU A 18 26.61 -1.31 -44.57
N VAL A 19 25.79 -0.30 -44.66
CA VAL A 19 24.44 -0.26 -44.04
C VAL A 19 23.40 -0.14 -45.16
N GLY A 20 22.24 -0.77 -44.95
CA GLY A 20 21.16 -0.77 -45.93
C GLY A 20 19.82 -1.11 -45.29
N PRO A 21 18.70 -1.00 -45.99
CA PRO A 21 17.40 -1.38 -45.50
C PRO A 21 17.35 -2.89 -45.22
N GLY A 22 17.23 -3.29 -43.97
CA GLY A 22 17.13 -4.69 -43.53
C GLY A 22 17.46 -4.90 -42.05
N VAL A 23 17.46 -6.15 -41.62
CA VAL A 23 17.58 -6.57 -40.19
C VAL A 23 18.91 -6.15 -39.56
N ASN A 24 19.98 -5.95 -40.37
CA ASN A 24 21.33 -5.62 -39.89
C ASN A 24 21.66 -4.12 -39.91
N SER A 25 20.67 -3.25 -39.97
CA SER A 25 20.86 -1.80 -40.15
C SER A 25 20.64 -0.97 -38.90
N LYS A 26 20.60 -1.61 -37.73
CA LYS A 26 20.51 -0.88 -36.46
C LYS A 26 21.85 -0.16 -36.20
N LEU A 27 21.87 1.15 -36.32
CA LEU A 27 23.09 1.96 -36.13
C LEU A 27 23.31 2.28 -34.64
N ALA A 28 22.27 2.72 -33.97
CA ALA A 28 22.21 3.00 -32.53
C ALA A 28 20.76 2.94 -32.07
N ALA A 29 20.54 2.84 -30.79
CA ALA A 29 19.22 3.06 -30.19
C ALA A 29 19.18 4.43 -29.53
N VAL A 30 18.05 5.12 -29.68
CA VAL A 30 17.77 6.40 -29.03
C VAL A 30 16.74 6.15 -27.96
N VAL A 31 17.04 6.55 -26.75
CA VAL A 31 16.20 6.33 -25.57
C VAL A 31 15.80 7.68 -25.00
N LYS A 32 14.50 7.83 -24.74
CA LYS A 32 13.97 8.94 -23.97
C LYS A 32 13.91 8.50 -22.52
N SER A 33 14.51 9.24 -21.59
CA SER A 33 14.68 8.84 -20.20
C SER A 33 14.12 9.82 -19.18
N ASP A 34 13.52 10.93 -19.60
CA ASP A 34 12.83 11.92 -18.77
C ASP A 34 11.53 11.37 -18.15
N THR A 35 10.92 10.44 -18.86
CA THR A 35 9.73 9.71 -18.43
C THR A 35 9.98 8.23 -18.66
N VAL A 36 9.67 7.41 -17.66
CA VAL A 36 9.83 5.96 -17.72
C VAL A 36 8.49 5.27 -17.52
N LEU A 37 8.32 4.16 -18.20
CA LEU A 37 7.18 3.28 -18.05
C LEU A 37 7.57 2.10 -17.17
N VAL A 38 6.75 1.80 -16.17
CA VAL A 38 6.95 0.66 -15.29
C VAL A 38 5.85 -0.34 -15.55
N ASP A 39 6.23 -1.49 -16.10
CA ASP A 39 5.32 -2.60 -16.36
C ASP A 39 5.35 -3.58 -15.20
N PHE A 40 4.19 -3.93 -14.69
CA PHE A 40 4.04 -4.92 -13.64
C PHE A 40 2.79 -5.78 -13.85
N LYS A 41 2.70 -6.90 -13.16
CA LYS A 41 1.54 -7.77 -13.24
C LYS A 41 0.67 -7.67 -12.01
N MET A 42 -0.64 -7.67 -12.22
CA MET A 42 -1.65 -7.62 -11.18
C MET A 42 -2.58 -8.83 -11.28
N THR A 43 -3.04 -9.34 -10.13
CA THR A 43 -3.97 -10.47 -10.15
C THR A 43 -5.40 -10.03 -10.49
N ALA A 44 -6.15 -10.91 -11.14
CA ALA A 44 -7.57 -10.66 -11.43
C ALA A 44 -8.38 -10.43 -10.14
N LEU A 45 -7.98 -11.05 -9.02
CA LEU A 45 -8.64 -10.84 -7.72
C LEU A 45 -8.47 -9.41 -7.21
N ASP A 46 -7.25 -8.86 -7.31
CA ASP A 46 -6.99 -7.49 -6.87
C ASP A 46 -7.69 -6.47 -7.76
N TYR A 47 -7.80 -6.76 -9.07
CA TYR A 47 -8.60 -5.97 -10.00
C TYR A 47 -10.07 -5.92 -9.56
N LEU A 48 -10.70 -7.07 -9.29
CA LEU A 48 -12.10 -7.13 -8.84
C LEU A 48 -12.31 -6.42 -7.49
N ARG A 49 -11.32 -6.46 -6.61
CA ARG A 49 -11.35 -5.70 -5.36
C ARG A 49 -11.30 -4.20 -5.61
N ALA A 50 -10.48 -3.74 -6.55
CA ALA A 50 -10.42 -2.35 -6.97
C ALA A 50 -11.70 -1.89 -7.66
N GLU A 51 -12.26 -2.71 -8.57
CA GLU A 51 -13.50 -2.43 -9.29
C GLU A 51 -14.69 -2.28 -8.34
N ARG A 52 -14.84 -3.16 -7.33
CA ARG A 52 -15.88 -3.03 -6.30
C ARG A 52 -15.85 -1.68 -5.56
N ARG A 53 -14.74 -0.97 -5.63
CA ARG A 53 -14.52 0.35 -5.05
C ARG A 53 -14.55 1.46 -6.10
N ASN A 54 -15.04 1.14 -7.30
CA ASN A 54 -15.09 2.02 -8.47
C ASN A 54 -13.71 2.58 -8.89
N ILE A 55 -12.63 1.87 -8.63
CA ILE A 55 -11.30 2.27 -9.10
C ILE A 55 -11.16 1.81 -10.54
N LYS A 56 -11.00 2.77 -11.44
CA LYS A 56 -10.72 2.53 -12.86
C LYS A 56 -9.26 2.80 -13.15
N PHE A 57 -8.60 1.84 -13.76
CA PHE A 57 -7.22 1.99 -14.19
C PHE A 57 -7.17 2.61 -15.58
N GLY A 58 -6.26 3.56 -15.81
CA GLY A 58 -6.07 4.22 -17.10
C GLY A 58 -7.08 5.35 -17.39
N GLU A 59 -8.05 5.62 -16.53
CA GLU A 59 -8.95 6.76 -16.65
C GLU A 59 -8.67 7.76 -15.50
N GLN A 60 -8.62 9.04 -15.83
CA GLN A 60 -8.54 10.10 -14.81
C GLN A 60 -9.94 10.30 -14.20
N ASP A 61 -10.11 9.85 -12.97
CA ASP A 61 -11.34 10.07 -12.22
C ASP A 61 -11.27 11.41 -11.47
N THR A 62 -11.91 12.43 -12.01
CA THR A 62 -11.98 13.77 -11.42
C THR A 62 -12.92 13.85 -10.21
N SER A 63 -13.70 12.82 -9.93
CA SER A 63 -14.66 12.78 -8.81
C SER A 63 -13.98 12.47 -7.47
N ARG A 64 -12.70 12.08 -7.48
CA ARG A 64 -11.93 11.69 -6.31
C ARG A 64 -10.81 12.66 -6.00
N SER A 65 -10.49 12.75 -4.71
CA SER A 65 -9.34 13.52 -4.22
C SER A 65 -7.98 12.83 -4.48
N TRP A 66 -8.00 11.57 -4.92
CA TRP A 66 -6.78 10.77 -5.15
C TRP A 66 -6.94 9.85 -6.38
N GLN A 67 -5.82 9.48 -6.95
CA GLN A 67 -5.73 8.53 -8.08
C GLN A 67 -4.87 7.32 -7.70
N PRO A 68 -5.05 6.16 -8.36
CA PRO A 68 -4.16 5.02 -8.21
C PRO A 68 -2.72 5.43 -8.54
N THR A 69 -1.86 5.40 -7.53
CA THR A 69 -0.46 5.77 -7.68
C THR A 69 0.46 4.60 -7.42
N VAL A 70 1.57 4.61 -8.11
CA VAL A 70 2.63 3.61 -7.98
C VAL A 70 3.83 4.22 -7.29
N THR A 71 4.30 3.57 -6.26
CA THR A 71 5.59 3.87 -5.64
C THR A 71 6.59 2.80 -6.04
N VAL A 72 7.75 3.23 -6.51
CA VAL A 72 8.83 2.36 -6.97
C VAL A 72 9.93 2.31 -5.91
N THR A 73 10.37 1.12 -5.57
CA THR A 73 11.54 0.89 -4.71
C THR A 73 12.69 0.43 -5.59
N LEU A 74 13.81 1.10 -5.49
CA LEU A 74 15.02 0.82 -6.27
C LEU A 74 15.73 -0.46 -5.76
N ALA A 75 16.77 -0.87 -6.46
CA ALA A 75 17.54 -2.08 -6.11
C ALA A 75 18.31 -1.98 -4.77
N ASP A 76 18.57 -0.76 -4.30
CA ASP A 76 19.18 -0.45 -3.01
C ASP A 76 18.17 -0.34 -1.86
N ASP A 77 16.93 -0.79 -2.08
CA ASP A 77 15.77 -0.68 -1.19
C ASP A 77 15.36 0.76 -0.86
N SER A 78 15.92 1.77 -1.51
CA SER A 78 15.46 3.16 -1.39
C SER A 78 14.16 3.39 -2.17
N GLU A 79 13.28 4.22 -1.64
CA GLU A 79 12.02 4.57 -2.29
C GLU A 79 12.26 5.71 -3.29
N TYR A 80 11.78 5.55 -4.53
CA TYR A 80 11.86 6.59 -5.54
C TYR A 80 10.92 7.75 -5.18
N PRO A 81 11.40 9.02 -5.15
CA PRO A 81 10.65 10.13 -4.57
C PRO A 81 9.42 10.54 -5.40
N VAL A 82 9.40 10.22 -6.70
CA VAL A 82 8.29 10.56 -7.59
C VAL A 82 7.34 9.38 -7.71
N LYS A 83 6.05 9.61 -7.46
CA LYS A 83 5.02 8.61 -7.64
C LYS A 83 4.59 8.54 -9.09
N GLY A 84 4.38 7.33 -9.59
CA GLY A 84 3.82 7.09 -10.92
C GLY A 84 2.30 7.07 -10.91
N ILE A 85 1.72 7.31 -12.07
CA ILE A 85 0.28 7.20 -12.30
C ILE A 85 0.04 6.02 -13.22
N VAL A 86 -0.95 5.18 -12.89
CA VAL A 86 -1.35 4.08 -13.77
C VAL A 86 -2.03 4.64 -15.01
N ASP A 87 -1.43 4.41 -16.17
CA ASP A 87 -1.92 4.90 -17.46
C ASP A 87 -2.57 3.81 -18.31
N PHE A 88 -2.24 2.54 -18.06
CA PHE A 88 -2.77 1.44 -18.83
C PHE A 88 -2.94 0.16 -17.99
N ALA A 89 -4.01 -0.57 -18.27
CA ALA A 89 -4.25 -1.91 -17.77
C ALA A 89 -4.72 -2.80 -18.93
N ASP A 90 -4.06 -3.94 -19.11
CA ASP A 90 -4.40 -4.89 -20.16
C ASP A 90 -5.78 -5.52 -19.89
N PRO A 91 -6.72 -5.48 -20.83
CA PRO A 91 -8.02 -6.11 -20.66
C PRO A 91 -7.96 -7.65 -20.72
N ILE A 92 -6.82 -8.22 -21.08
CA ILE A 92 -6.64 -9.67 -21.26
C ILE A 92 -5.87 -10.24 -20.06
N VAL A 93 -6.50 -11.22 -19.41
CA VAL A 93 -5.86 -11.99 -18.32
C VAL A 93 -5.12 -13.19 -18.92
N ASP A 94 -3.87 -13.37 -18.54
CA ASP A 94 -3.08 -14.57 -18.87
C ASP A 94 -3.69 -15.77 -18.13
N PRO A 95 -4.19 -16.78 -18.85
CA PRO A 95 -4.87 -17.92 -18.24
C PRO A 95 -3.93 -18.85 -17.45
N GLN A 96 -2.63 -18.79 -17.69
CA GLN A 96 -1.65 -19.63 -16.99
C GLN A 96 -1.29 -19.05 -15.62
N THR A 97 -1.23 -17.74 -15.50
CA THR A 97 -0.81 -17.03 -14.28
C THR A 97 -1.97 -16.39 -13.52
N GLY A 98 -3.13 -16.20 -14.16
CA GLY A 98 -4.26 -15.47 -13.60
C GLY A 98 -3.98 -13.99 -13.37
N THR A 99 -2.97 -13.44 -14.07
CA THR A 99 -2.55 -12.05 -13.97
C THR A 99 -2.69 -11.31 -15.30
N PHE A 100 -2.74 -10.00 -15.25
CA PHE A 100 -2.73 -9.13 -16.43
C PHE A 100 -1.69 -8.03 -16.27
N GLY A 101 -1.28 -7.44 -17.39
CA GLY A 101 -0.30 -6.37 -17.43
C GLY A 101 -0.90 -5.04 -16.98
N VAL A 102 -0.18 -4.33 -16.14
CA VAL A 102 -0.49 -2.95 -15.74
C VAL A 102 0.75 -2.11 -15.97
N ARG A 103 0.56 -0.90 -16.48
CA ARG A 103 1.63 0.04 -16.75
C ARG A 103 1.39 1.34 -16.00
N ALA A 104 2.45 1.88 -15.45
CA ALA A 104 2.45 3.19 -14.84
C ALA A 104 3.52 4.08 -15.47
N GLU A 105 3.18 5.33 -15.64
CA GLU A 105 4.09 6.38 -16.10
C GLU A 105 4.70 7.11 -14.90
N LEU A 106 6.02 7.25 -14.89
CA LEU A 106 6.79 7.98 -13.88
C LEU A 106 7.68 9.02 -14.52
N SER A 107 7.67 10.22 -13.96
CA SER A 107 8.65 11.25 -14.31
C SER A 107 10.03 10.89 -13.74
N ASN A 108 11.08 11.03 -14.54
CA ASN A 108 12.46 10.64 -14.21
C ASN A 108 13.46 11.78 -14.45
N PRO A 109 13.26 12.95 -13.79
CA PRO A 109 14.06 14.15 -14.07
C PRO A 109 15.54 13.96 -13.74
N ASN A 110 15.87 13.10 -12.79
CA ASN A 110 17.25 12.83 -12.38
C ASN A 110 17.84 11.57 -13.03
N GLN A 111 17.12 10.94 -13.95
CA GLN A 111 17.54 9.75 -14.72
C GLN A 111 18.06 8.59 -13.87
N LYS A 112 17.55 8.47 -12.63
CA LYS A 112 17.92 7.37 -11.73
C LYS A 112 17.31 6.02 -12.14
N LEU A 113 16.17 6.07 -12.82
CA LEU A 113 15.52 4.88 -13.37
C LEU A 113 16.05 4.63 -14.78
N LEU A 114 16.61 3.45 -14.98
CA LEU A 114 17.15 3.04 -16.28
C LEU A 114 16.19 2.04 -16.93
N PRO A 115 15.93 2.16 -18.25
CA PRO A 115 15.17 1.15 -18.98
C PRO A 115 15.79 -0.24 -18.83
N GLY A 116 14.97 -1.25 -18.59
CA GLY A 116 15.42 -2.63 -18.35
C GLY A 116 15.80 -2.95 -16.90
N GLN A 117 15.69 -2.00 -15.99
CA GLN A 117 15.93 -2.22 -14.57
C GLN A 117 14.73 -2.91 -13.89
N PHE A 118 15.01 -3.88 -13.03
CA PHE A 118 14.00 -4.48 -12.17
C PHE A 118 13.81 -3.64 -10.89
N THR A 119 12.55 -3.41 -10.52
CA THR A 119 12.17 -2.63 -9.36
C THR A 119 11.03 -3.31 -8.60
N LYS A 120 10.88 -3.00 -7.32
CA LYS A 120 9.71 -3.39 -6.56
C LYS A 120 8.64 -2.30 -6.68
N VAL A 121 7.42 -2.70 -6.96
CA VAL A 121 6.28 -1.78 -7.16
C VAL A 121 5.28 -1.94 -6.04
N LYS A 122 4.90 -0.83 -5.42
CA LYS A 122 3.77 -0.74 -4.50
C LYS A 122 2.66 0.06 -5.18
N LEU A 123 1.54 -0.57 -5.44
CA LEU A 123 0.37 0.07 -6.02
C LEU A 123 -0.60 0.48 -4.91
N LEU A 124 -0.93 1.76 -4.84
CA LEU A 124 -1.97 2.29 -3.96
C LEU A 124 -3.34 2.05 -4.62
N LEU A 125 -4.10 1.10 -4.08
CA LEU A 125 -5.41 0.70 -4.62
C LEU A 125 -6.59 1.36 -3.94
N ASP A 126 -6.41 1.90 -2.73
CA ASP A 126 -7.52 2.46 -1.97
C ASP A 126 -7.03 3.42 -0.88
N VAL A 127 -7.77 4.49 -0.69
CA VAL A 127 -7.57 5.44 0.41
C VAL A 127 -8.87 5.56 1.17
N ARG A 128 -8.85 5.22 2.44
CA ARG A 128 -10.00 5.33 3.35
C ARG A 128 -9.77 6.49 4.31
N GLU A 129 -10.30 7.65 3.99
CA GLU A 129 -10.06 8.88 4.76
C GLU A 129 -10.60 8.83 6.20
N ARG A 130 -11.58 7.96 6.48
CA ARG A 130 -12.24 7.82 7.81
C ARG A 130 -12.23 6.39 8.31
N ALA A 131 -11.15 5.67 8.06
CA ALA A 131 -11.04 4.31 8.58
C ALA A 131 -10.73 4.33 10.07
N ILE A 132 -11.53 3.60 10.85
CA ILE A 132 -11.22 3.34 12.25
C ILE A 132 -10.11 2.30 12.26
N VAL A 133 -8.98 2.65 12.86
CA VAL A 133 -7.79 1.81 12.92
C VAL A 133 -7.44 1.53 14.36
N VAL A 134 -7.25 0.27 14.71
CA VAL A 134 -6.86 -0.14 16.07
C VAL A 134 -5.56 -0.95 16.02
N PRO A 135 -4.71 -0.89 17.06
CA PRO A 135 -3.55 -1.76 17.15
C PRO A 135 -3.97 -3.23 17.11
N ARG A 136 -3.19 -4.06 16.42
CA ARG A 136 -3.45 -5.51 16.31
C ARG A 136 -3.59 -6.18 17.68
N LYS A 137 -2.86 -5.72 18.69
CA LYS A 137 -2.91 -6.21 20.08
C LYS A 137 -4.31 -6.09 20.71
N ALA A 138 -5.14 -5.13 20.27
CA ALA A 138 -6.47 -4.93 20.82
C ALA A 138 -7.50 -5.97 20.32
N ILE A 139 -7.16 -6.74 19.29
CA ILE A 139 -8.07 -7.70 18.67
C ILE A 139 -7.78 -9.10 19.17
N SER A 140 -8.83 -9.74 19.67
CA SER A 140 -8.81 -11.15 20.06
C SER A 140 -9.75 -11.95 19.16
N ILE A 141 -9.43 -13.23 18.97
CA ILE A 141 -10.21 -14.12 18.10
C ILE A 141 -10.78 -15.26 18.94
N GLU A 142 -12.08 -15.47 18.85
CA GLU A 142 -12.78 -16.61 19.44
C GLU A 142 -13.64 -17.35 18.41
N LYS A 143 -14.34 -18.43 18.84
CA LYS A 143 -15.21 -19.22 17.97
C LYS A 143 -16.32 -18.41 17.28
N GLY A 144 -16.65 -17.20 17.79
CA GLY A 144 -17.65 -16.30 17.22
C GLY A 144 -17.09 -15.24 16.26
N GLY A 145 -15.77 -15.15 16.10
CA GLY A 145 -15.09 -14.16 15.25
C GLY A 145 -14.11 -13.28 16.02
N ALA A 146 -13.67 -12.22 15.38
CA ALA A 146 -12.82 -11.21 16.00
C ALA A 146 -13.65 -10.31 16.96
N PHE A 147 -13.10 -10.03 18.13
CA PHE A 147 -13.73 -9.14 19.11
C PHE A 147 -12.70 -8.21 19.73
N ILE A 148 -13.21 -7.14 20.31
CA ILE A 148 -12.45 -6.15 21.09
C ILE A 148 -13.18 -5.85 22.39
N TYR A 149 -12.45 -5.33 23.37
CA TYR A 149 -13.05 -4.71 24.55
C TYR A 149 -13.10 -3.21 24.37
N VAL A 150 -14.30 -2.64 24.51
CA VAL A 150 -14.57 -1.20 24.47
C VAL A 150 -14.88 -0.75 25.89
N VAL A 151 -14.29 0.36 26.33
CA VAL A 151 -14.63 0.97 27.62
C VAL A 151 -15.72 2.00 27.38
N ARG A 152 -16.87 1.75 27.97
CA ARG A 152 -18.01 2.68 27.93
C ARG A 152 -17.76 3.90 28.81
N ARG A 153 -18.59 4.94 28.68
CA ARG A 153 -18.49 6.19 29.44
C ARG A 153 -18.67 6.00 30.96
N ASP A 154 -19.31 4.91 31.37
CA ASP A 154 -19.49 4.47 32.75
C ASP A 154 -18.35 3.61 33.29
N ASN A 155 -17.22 3.57 32.57
CA ASN A 155 -16.05 2.76 32.88
C ASN A 155 -16.33 1.24 32.92
N VAL A 156 -17.32 0.77 32.19
CA VAL A 156 -17.62 -0.66 32.08
C VAL A 156 -17.01 -1.24 30.81
N ALA A 157 -16.34 -2.37 30.95
CA ALA A 157 -15.78 -3.11 29.84
C ALA A 157 -16.87 -3.88 29.08
N GLU A 158 -17.04 -3.58 27.80
CA GLU A 158 -17.98 -4.24 26.90
C GLU A 158 -17.23 -5.06 25.87
N LYS A 159 -17.50 -6.36 25.80
CA LYS A 159 -17.00 -7.22 24.73
C LYS A 159 -17.86 -7.03 23.48
N ARG A 160 -17.23 -6.65 22.37
CA ARG A 160 -17.93 -6.37 21.13
C ARG A 160 -17.27 -7.09 19.97
N PHE A 161 -18.07 -7.84 19.20
CA PHE A 161 -17.61 -8.45 17.97
C PHE A 161 -17.46 -7.40 16.88
N VAL A 162 -16.37 -7.50 16.13
CA VAL A 162 -16.01 -6.55 15.08
C VAL A 162 -15.71 -7.26 13.78
N GLN A 163 -15.98 -6.58 12.70
CA GLN A 163 -15.54 -7.01 11.38
C GLN A 163 -14.21 -6.32 11.05
N THR A 164 -13.15 -7.11 10.96
CA THR A 164 -11.82 -6.62 10.61
C THR A 164 -11.66 -6.48 9.11
N GLY A 165 -10.97 -5.42 8.69
CA GLY A 165 -10.53 -5.17 7.32
C GLY A 165 -9.05 -5.51 7.13
N PRO A 166 -8.37 -4.85 6.18
CA PRO A 166 -6.96 -5.05 5.91
C PRO A 166 -6.06 -4.60 7.06
N GLU A 167 -4.93 -5.29 7.20
CA GLU A 167 -3.84 -4.89 8.11
C GLU A 167 -2.99 -3.80 7.45
N ILE A 168 -2.62 -2.79 8.23
CA ILE A 168 -1.76 -1.67 7.83
C ILE A 168 -0.63 -1.56 8.85
N GLY A 169 0.53 -2.13 8.53
CA GLY A 169 1.65 -2.21 9.45
C GLY A 169 1.28 -2.98 10.71
N ASN A 170 1.33 -2.34 11.88
CA ASN A 170 0.98 -2.95 13.17
C ASN A 170 -0.49 -2.72 13.59
N ASN A 171 -1.29 -2.18 12.70
CA ASN A 171 -2.68 -1.83 12.95
C ASN A 171 -3.63 -2.59 12.02
N ILE A 172 -4.88 -2.73 12.44
CA ILE A 172 -5.95 -3.36 11.66
C ILE A 172 -7.10 -2.36 11.50
N VAL A 173 -7.64 -2.28 10.30
CA VAL A 173 -8.85 -1.50 10.01
C VAL A 173 -10.06 -2.22 10.57
N ILE A 174 -10.94 -1.51 11.26
CA ILE A 174 -12.26 -2.02 11.68
C ILE A 174 -13.30 -1.52 10.69
N GLU A 175 -13.95 -2.46 10.01
CA GLU A 175 -14.99 -2.14 9.02
C GLU A 175 -16.36 -1.94 9.67
N ARG A 176 -16.65 -2.71 10.73
CA ARG A 176 -17.91 -2.62 11.48
C ARG A 176 -17.71 -3.01 12.94
N GLY A 177 -18.55 -2.45 13.81
CA GLY A 177 -18.61 -2.83 15.23
C GLY A 177 -17.89 -1.87 16.17
N LEU A 178 -17.20 -0.84 15.67
CA LEU A 178 -16.55 0.20 16.46
C LEU A 178 -16.97 1.58 15.95
N GLY A 179 -17.26 2.50 16.86
CA GLY A 179 -17.56 3.89 16.56
C GLY A 179 -16.33 4.79 16.66
N GLU A 180 -16.45 6.01 16.11
CA GLU A 180 -15.43 7.04 16.28
C GLU A 180 -15.33 7.47 17.75
N ASN A 181 -14.11 7.70 18.24
CA ASN A 181 -13.81 8.14 19.61
C ASN A 181 -14.21 7.15 20.73
N GLU A 182 -14.44 5.89 20.41
CA GLU A 182 -14.60 4.85 21.43
C GLU A 182 -13.23 4.44 21.98
N GLN A 183 -13.14 4.22 23.30
CA GLN A 183 -11.93 3.77 23.96
C GLN A 183 -11.82 2.25 23.84
N VAL A 184 -10.71 1.76 23.31
CA VAL A 184 -10.43 0.35 23.08
C VAL A 184 -9.32 -0.12 24.01
N VAL A 185 -9.50 -1.26 24.65
CA VAL A 185 -8.48 -1.87 25.49
C VAL A 185 -7.42 -2.53 24.64
N ILE A 186 -6.16 -2.12 24.81
CA ILE A 186 -5.01 -2.64 24.07
C ILE A 186 -4.27 -3.72 24.87
N GLU A 187 -4.19 -3.55 26.19
CA GLU A 187 -3.49 -4.45 27.12
C GLU A 187 -4.37 -4.80 28.31
N GLY A 188 -4.12 -5.93 28.96
CA GLY A 188 -4.88 -6.41 30.13
C GLY A 188 -6.24 -7.07 29.82
N TYR A 189 -6.60 -7.21 28.55
CA TYR A 189 -7.90 -7.74 28.11
C TYR A 189 -8.18 -9.19 28.57
N HIS A 190 -7.15 -9.97 28.88
CA HIS A 190 -7.27 -11.35 29.36
C HIS A 190 -7.82 -11.45 30.80
N LYS A 191 -7.75 -10.37 31.56
CA LYS A 191 -8.33 -10.28 32.90
C LYS A 191 -9.77 -9.74 32.89
N LEU A 192 -10.27 -9.28 31.73
CA LEU A 192 -11.56 -8.62 31.61
C LEU A 192 -12.72 -9.62 31.43
N VAL A 193 -13.78 -9.38 32.15
CA VAL A 193 -15.07 -10.02 31.97
C VAL A 193 -16.08 -8.99 31.47
N PRO A 194 -16.95 -9.32 30.51
CA PRO A 194 -17.98 -8.39 30.03
C PRO A 194 -18.83 -7.87 31.19
N GLY A 195 -18.97 -6.56 31.27
CA GLY A 195 -19.69 -5.89 32.35
C GLY A 195 -18.84 -5.51 33.58
N MET A 196 -17.55 -5.81 33.56
CA MET A 196 -16.63 -5.44 34.64
C MET A 196 -16.36 -3.94 34.64
N LEU A 197 -16.32 -3.34 35.83
CA LEU A 197 -15.89 -1.95 36.01
C LEU A 197 -14.35 -1.89 35.89
N VAL A 198 -13.85 -0.98 35.10
CA VAL A 198 -12.41 -0.85 34.79
C VAL A 198 -11.95 0.58 35.04
N GLN A 199 -10.68 0.73 35.37
CA GLN A 199 -10.03 2.03 35.45
C GLN A 199 -9.08 2.15 34.22
N PRO A 200 -9.49 2.84 33.15
CA PRO A 200 -8.69 2.94 31.93
C PRO A 200 -7.51 3.86 32.18
N ILE A 201 -6.31 3.40 31.71
CA ILE A 201 -5.10 4.19 31.65
C ILE A 201 -4.80 4.44 30.17
N GLN A 202 -4.42 5.66 29.84
CA GLN A 202 -4.08 5.97 28.44
C GLN A 202 -2.79 5.27 28.02
N ALA A 203 -2.81 4.64 26.86
CA ALA A 203 -1.62 4.06 26.27
C ALA A 203 -0.55 5.16 26.02
N GLY A 204 0.66 4.95 26.57
CA GLY A 204 1.74 5.95 26.53
C GLY A 204 1.97 6.68 27.84
N ASP A 205 1.17 6.43 28.87
CA ASP A 205 1.45 6.91 30.23
C ASP A 205 2.25 5.84 31.00
N ASP A 206 3.55 5.75 30.65
CA ASP A 206 4.45 4.74 31.19
C ASP A 206 4.56 4.79 32.73
N LYS A 207 4.38 5.98 33.34
CA LYS A 207 4.40 6.15 34.81
C LYS A 207 3.18 5.50 35.49
N ALA A 208 2.00 5.63 34.89
CA ALA A 208 0.79 5.02 35.44
C ALA A 208 0.83 3.49 35.27
N ILE A 209 1.44 2.99 34.19
CA ILE A 209 1.62 1.55 33.96
C ILE A 209 2.63 0.96 34.95
N GLU A 210 3.71 1.67 35.23
CA GLU A 210 4.76 1.22 36.16
C GLU A 210 4.26 1.21 37.61
N ALA A 211 3.47 2.20 38.01
CA ALA A 211 2.83 2.24 39.30
C ALA A 211 1.91 1.04 39.58
N LEU A 212 1.08 0.65 38.59
CA LEU A 212 0.20 -0.53 38.71
C LEU A 212 0.93 -1.85 38.77
N ARG A 213 2.07 -1.98 38.02
CA ARG A 213 2.88 -3.18 38.10
C ARG A 213 3.52 -3.35 39.47
N ALA A 214 3.91 -2.24 40.11
CA ALA A 214 4.45 -2.26 41.45
C ALA A 214 3.41 -2.69 42.50
N GLU A 215 2.12 -2.27 42.36
CA GLU A 215 1.05 -2.70 43.23
C GLU A 215 0.67 -4.19 43.06
N GLU A 216 0.79 -4.74 41.82
CA GLU A 216 0.53 -6.18 41.54
C GLU A 216 1.66 -7.12 42.06
N GLU A 217 2.90 -6.62 42.27
CA GLU A 217 4.01 -7.40 42.82
C GLU A 217 4.04 -7.44 44.37
N GLU A 218 3.23 -6.59 45.05
CA GLU A 218 3.13 -6.56 46.50
C GLU A 218 1.93 -7.38 47.07
N GLU A 219 1.04 -7.95 46.19
CA GLU A 219 -0.06 -8.86 46.56
C GLU A 219 0.31 -10.34 46.36
#